data_8101821561d90783f9bc61434f522b2f
#
_entry.id   8101821561d90783f9bc61434f522b2f
#
_cell.length_a   1.000
_cell.length_b   1.000
_cell.length_c   1.000
_cell.angle_alpha   90.00
_cell.angle_beta   90.00
_cell.angle_gamma   90.00
#
_symmetry.space_group_name_H-M   'P 1'
#
loop_
_entity.id
_entity.type
_entity.pdbx_description
1 polymer ?
#
loop_
_entity_poly.entity_id
_entity_poly.type
_entity_poly.pdbx_seq_one_letter_code
_entity_poly.pdbx_strand_id
1 'polypeptide(L)'
;IPSEEKAYYLKKGYSLDDRVGTSYLEKQYEDYLRGKKEVYKVLNRHELELVSDGKRGNDIVLTIDIELQKQVEEILKKEIVETKSQPNTKYYDRSFVVIQDPNTGEILAMAGKQVLPDGKGDYKIIDYTAGVVISPMTSGSVVKGASMIVAYNQGAIKIGEYQQDECIKLAGTKKKCSWKTLGRINDIDALALSSNVYQ
;
A
#
# COMPACT_ATOMS: atom_id res chain seq x y z
N ILE A 1 -23.17 12.69 -2.80
CA ILE A 1 -23.18 11.29 -3.29
C ILE A 1 -22.75 11.28 -4.75
N PRO A 2 -21.77 10.41 -5.18
CA PRO A 2 -21.40 10.21 -6.57
C PRO A 2 -22.61 9.80 -7.43
N SER A 3 -22.71 10.31 -8.65
CA SER A 3 -23.87 10.07 -9.53
C SER A 3 -24.07 8.59 -9.86
N GLU A 4 -22.99 7.84 -10.04
CA GLU A 4 -22.98 6.41 -10.35
C GLU A 4 -23.41 5.52 -9.17
N GLU A 5 -23.23 5.99 -7.93
CA GLU A 5 -23.59 5.27 -6.71
C GLU A 5 -24.91 5.74 -6.09
N LYS A 6 -25.59 6.68 -6.74
CA LYS A 6 -26.82 7.31 -6.23
C LYS A 6 -27.90 6.30 -5.84
N ALA A 7 -28.19 5.33 -6.71
CA ALA A 7 -29.22 4.33 -6.45
C ALA A 7 -28.90 3.46 -5.22
N TYR A 8 -27.64 3.14 -5.02
CA TYR A 8 -27.15 2.36 -3.89
C TYR A 8 -27.35 3.11 -2.56
N TYR A 9 -26.94 4.37 -2.51
CA TYR A 9 -27.06 5.17 -1.28
C TYR A 9 -28.51 5.54 -0.95
N LEU A 10 -29.33 5.87 -1.95
CA LEU A 10 -30.77 6.11 -1.73
C LEU A 10 -31.48 4.88 -1.17
N LYS A 11 -31.17 3.67 -1.66
CA LYS A 11 -31.69 2.42 -1.11
C LYS A 11 -31.30 2.19 0.34
N LYS A 12 -30.12 2.68 0.75
CA LYS A 12 -29.64 2.66 2.14
C LYS A 12 -30.23 3.79 3.01
N GLY A 13 -31.14 4.60 2.48
CA GLY A 13 -31.82 5.67 3.22
C GLY A 13 -31.00 6.97 3.33
N TYR A 14 -30.08 7.22 2.39
CA TYR A 14 -29.40 8.51 2.27
C TYR A 14 -30.23 9.49 1.47
N SER A 15 -30.06 10.77 1.76
CA SER A 15 -30.56 11.88 0.93
C SER A 15 -29.52 12.26 -0.12
N LEU A 16 -29.96 12.93 -1.20
CA LEU A 16 -29.05 13.30 -2.30
C LEU A 16 -27.95 14.27 -1.89
N ASP A 17 -28.20 15.08 -0.87
CA ASP A 17 -27.29 16.07 -0.29
C ASP A 17 -26.41 15.49 0.82
N ASP A 18 -26.55 14.21 1.15
CA ASP A 18 -25.69 13.57 2.13
C ASP A 18 -24.26 13.46 1.61
N ARG A 19 -23.31 13.64 2.52
CA ARG A 19 -21.90 13.36 2.28
C ARG A 19 -21.64 11.90 2.58
N VAL A 20 -20.82 11.27 1.74
CA VAL A 20 -20.42 9.86 1.86
C VAL A 20 -18.93 9.74 1.62
N GLY A 21 -18.32 8.73 2.19
CA GLY A 21 -16.95 8.36 1.87
C GLY A 21 -16.83 7.92 0.41
N THR A 22 -15.94 8.55 -0.34
CA THR A 22 -15.75 8.27 -1.77
C THR A 22 -14.57 7.36 -2.05
N SER A 23 -13.66 7.19 -1.08
CA SER A 23 -12.45 6.38 -1.23
C SER A 23 -11.91 5.90 0.11
N TYR A 24 -11.05 4.92 0.07
CA TYR A 24 -10.24 4.40 1.18
C TYR A 24 -11.04 4.10 2.46
N LEU A 25 -10.57 4.55 3.61
CA LEU A 25 -11.17 4.25 4.92
C LEU A 25 -12.59 4.80 5.04
N GLU A 26 -12.84 6.01 4.58
CA GLU A 26 -14.17 6.62 4.63
C GLU A 26 -15.19 5.81 3.83
N LYS A 27 -14.82 5.33 2.63
CA LYS A 27 -15.71 4.50 1.81
C LYS A 27 -15.89 3.11 2.41
N GLN A 28 -14.81 2.49 2.87
CA GLN A 28 -14.82 1.14 3.43
C GLN A 28 -15.66 1.06 4.70
N TYR A 29 -15.56 2.09 5.54
CA TYR A 29 -16.22 2.13 6.84
C TYR A 29 -17.40 3.09 6.91
N GLU A 30 -17.96 3.49 5.77
CA GLU A 30 -19.09 4.44 5.67
C GLU A 30 -20.25 4.04 6.60
N ASP A 31 -20.62 2.76 6.63
CA ASP A 31 -21.74 2.28 7.45
C ASP A 31 -21.51 2.44 8.97
N TYR A 32 -20.26 2.49 9.41
CA TYR A 32 -19.87 2.73 10.81
C TYR A 32 -19.71 4.20 11.12
N LEU A 33 -19.14 4.97 10.19
CA LEU A 33 -18.88 6.40 10.34
C LEU A 33 -20.15 7.23 10.20
N ARG A 34 -21.16 6.70 9.51
CA ARG A 34 -22.42 7.39 9.28
C ARG A 34 -23.14 7.69 10.58
N GLY A 35 -23.42 8.97 10.82
CA GLY A 35 -24.37 9.42 11.84
C GLY A 35 -25.80 9.39 11.34
N LYS A 36 -26.72 9.78 12.21
CA LYS A 36 -28.11 10.10 11.86
C LYS A 36 -28.31 11.60 12.00
N LYS A 37 -28.93 12.21 10.99
CA LYS A 37 -29.30 13.63 11.06
C LYS A 37 -30.51 13.82 11.97
N GLU A 38 -30.58 14.97 12.64
CA GLU A 38 -31.82 15.43 13.27
C GLU A 38 -32.86 15.65 12.19
N VAL A 39 -34.07 15.28 12.49
CA VAL A 39 -35.22 15.49 11.60
C VAL A 39 -36.21 16.45 12.27
N TYR A 40 -36.47 17.54 11.58
CA TYR A 40 -37.43 18.54 12.01
C TYR A 40 -38.62 18.58 11.06
N LYS A 41 -39.81 18.72 11.62
CA LYS A 41 -41.03 19.04 10.88
C LYS A 41 -41.27 20.54 10.94
N VAL A 42 -41.47 21.15 9.79
CA VAL A 42 -41.81 22.56 9.70
C VAL A 42 -43.31 22.71 10.02
N LEU A 43 -43.64 23.34 11.15
CA LEU A 43 -45.02 23.64 11.55
C LEU A 43 -45.47 24.94 10.90
N ASN A 44 -44.61 25.98 10.91
CA ASN A 44 -44.85 27.26 10.25
C ASN A 44 -43.50 27.95 9.95
N ARG A 45 -43.54 29.23 9.46
CA ARG A 45 -42.32 29.97 9.06
C ARG A 45 -41.28 30.18 10.18
N HIS A 46 -41.67 30.03 11.43
CA HIS A 46 -40.83 30.35 12.60
C HIS A 46 -40.75 29.20 13.61
N GLU A 47 -41.40 28.09 13.32
CA GLU A 47 -41.51 26.98 14.28
C GLU A 47 -41.18 25.66 13.63
N LEU A 48 -40.23 24.96 14.27
CA LEU A 48 -39.79 23.63 13.92
C LEU A 48 -40.02 22.68 15.09
N GLU A 49 -40.62 21.56 14.83
CA GLU A 49 -40.80 20.48 15.79
C GLU A 49 -39.71 19.41 15.54
N LEU A 50 -38.95 19.08 16.56
CA LEU A 50 -37.96 17.96 16.47
C LEU A 50 -38.73 16.64 16.43
N VAL A 51 -38.58 15.91 15.33
CA VAL A 51 -39.21 14.59 15.11
C VAL A 51 -38.29 13.45 15.51
N SER A 52 -37.00 13.62 15.29
CA SER A 52 -36.01 12.61 15.62
C SER A 52 -34.68 13.26 15.95
N ASP A 53 -34.07 12.80 17.05
CA ASP A 53 -32.75 13.23 17.45
C ASP A 53 -31.66 12.73 16.45
N GLY A 54 -30.67 13.59 16.28
CA GLY A 54 -29.45 13.24 15.60
C GLY A 54 -28.59 12.25 16.43
N LYS A 55 -27.81 11.45 15.77
CA LYS A 55 -26.81 10.61 16.41
C LYS A 55 -25.50 10.67 15.65
N ARG A 56 -24.40 10.93 16.37
CA ARG A 56 -23.06 10.86 15.81
C ARG A 56 -22.77 9.43 15.35
N GLY A 57 -22.01 9.27 14.24
CA GLY A 57 -21.44 8.00 13.82
C GLY A 57 -20.40 7.48 14.80
N ASN A 58 -19.94 6.26 14.58
CA ASN A 58 -18.90 5.65 15.40
C ASN A 58 -17.53 6.20 15.02
N ASP A 59 -16.60 6.13 15.96
CA ASP A 59 -15.19 6.37 15.70
C ASP A 59 -14.52 5.08 15.21
N ILE A 60 -13.50 5.22 14.37
CA ILE A 60 -12.64 4.12 13.95
C ILE A 60 -11.27 4.36 14.58
N VAL A 61 -10.80 3.37 15.32
CA VAL A 61 -9.45 3.36 15.88
C VAL A 61 -8.56 2.56 14.95
N LEU A 62 -7.52 3.21 14.42
CA LEU A 62 -6.53 2.59 13.55
C LEU A 62 -5.35 2.06 14.38
N THR A 63 -4.62 1.11 13.83
CA THR A 63 -3.37 0.61 14.39
C THR A 63 -2.18 1.56 14.13
N ILE A 64 -2.40 2.60 13.34
CA ILE A 64 -1.38 3.60 13.00
C ILE A 64 -0.96 4.36 14.26
N ASP A 65 0.34 4.31 14.56
CA ASP A 65 0.98 5.21 15.53
C ASP A 65 1.25 6.55 14.86
N ILE A 66 0.57 7.60 15.30
CA ILE A 66 0.63 8.91 14.64
C ILE A 66 2.00 9.57 14.74
N GLU A 67 2.74 9.34 15.82
CA GLU A 67 4.08 9.93 15.98
C GLU A 67 5.09 9.19 15.09
N LEU A 68 4.99 7.87 15.01
CA LEU A 68 5.78 7.07 14.07
C LEU A 68 5.45 7.45 12.62
N GLN A 69 4.17 7.60 12.28
CA GLN A 69 3.72 8.02 10.95
C GLN A 69 4.35 9.34 10.52
N LYS A 70 4.31 10.36 11.39
CA LYS A 70 4.93 11.67 11.10
C LYS A 70 6.43 11.56 10.86
N GLN A 71 7.14 10.82 11.71
CA GLN A 71 8.58 10.61 11.55
C GLN A 71 8.92 9.90 10.25
N VAL A 72 8.18 8.86 9.90
CA VAL A 72 8.35 8.11 8.64
C VAL A 72 8.13 9.01 7.42
N GLU A 73 7.10 9.86 7.44
CA GLU A 73 6.82 10.79 6.35
C GLU A 73 7.93 11.84 6.16
N GLU A 74 8.47 12.38 7.26
CA GLU A 74 9.58 13.32 7.23
C GLU A 74 10.87 12.68 6.70
N ILE A 75 11.20 11.49 7.19
CA ILE A 75 12.36 10.72 6.72
C ILE A 75 12.20 10.43 5.24
N LEU A 76 11.05 9.91 4.82
CA LEU A 76 10.77 9.57 3.43
C LEU A 76 10.93 10.78 2.50
N LYS A 77 10.43 11.94 2.91
CA LYS A 77 10.58 13.19 2.16
C LYS A 77 12.05 13.61 2.05
N LYS A 78 12.81 13.53 3.15
CA LYS A 78 14.25 13.85 3.17
C LYS A 78 15.03 12.92 2.24
N GLU A 79 14.82 11.62 2.33
CA GLU A 79 15.48 10.63 1.48
C GLU A 79 15.16 10.81 0.00
N ILE A 80 13.94 11.22 -0.35
CA ILE A 80 13.57 11.54 -1.72
C ILE A 80 14.39 12.72 -2.25
N VAL A 81 14.49 13.79 -1.48
CA VAL A 81 15.26 14.99 -1.88
C VAL A 81 16.73 14.62 -2.06
N GLU A 82 17.30 13.87 -1.11
CA GLU A 82 18.69 13.42 -1.16
C GLU A 82 18.95 12.51 -2.38
N THR A 83 18.07 11.55 -2.60
CA THR A 83 18.17 10.64 -3.76
C THR A 83 18.05 11.42 -5.08
N LYS A 84 17.13 12.36 -5.20
CA LYS A 84 16.95 13.18 -6.42
C LYS A 84 18.15 14.06 -6.72
N SER A 85 18.97 14.41 -5.73
CA SER A 85 20.22 15.15 -5.93
C SER A 85 21.35 14.30 -6.54
N GLN A 86 21.21 12.96 -6.54
CA GLN A 86 22.22 12.05 -7.10
C GLN A 86 22.08 11.92 -8.62
N PRO A 87 23.16 11.60 -9.34
CA PRO A 87 23.10 11.34 -10.78
C PRO A 87 22.29 10.08 -11.08
N ASN A 88 21.76 9.98 -12.31
CA ASN A 88 21.01 8.83 -12.83
C ASN A 88 19.68 8.52 -12.14
N THR A 89 19.06 9.50 -11.50
CA THR A 89 17.76 9.37 -10.80
C THR A 89 16.54 9.75 -11.66
N LYS A 90 16.71 9.81 -12.99
CA LYS A 90 15.64 10.19 -13.93
C LYS A 90 14.34 9.41 -13.72
N TYR A 91 14.42 8.11 -13.46
CA TYR A 91 13.27 7.21 -13.31
C TYR A 91 12.83 7.01 -11.85
N TYR A 92 13.49 7.67 -10.92
CA TYR A 92 13.09 7.66 -9.51
C TYR A 92 11.97 8.68 -9.31
N ASP A 93 10.74 8.21 -9.26
CA ASP A 93 9.53 9.03 -9.22
C ASP A 93 8.63 8.78 -8.03
N ARG A 94 8.93 7.77 -7.21
CA ARG A 94 8.11 7.43 -6.02
C ARG A 94 8.87 6.59 -5.01
N SER A 95 8.44 6.67 -3.75
CA SER A 95 8.92 5.82 -2.67
C SER A 95 7.80 5.51 -1.69
N PHE A 96 7.86 4.32 -1.09
CA PHE A 96 6.88 3.80 -0.15
C PHE A 96 7.56 3.20 1.07
N VAL A 97 6.89 3.33 2.22
CA VAL A 97 7.29 2.70 3.48
C VAL A 97 6.06 2.11 4.14
N VAL A 98 6.15 0.87 4.59
CA VAL A 98 5.17 0.22 5.47
C VAL A 98 5.91 -0.35 6.66
N ILE A 99 5.45 -0.04 7.85
CA ILE A 99 5.94 -0.61 9.10
C ILE A 99 4.83 -1.46 9.70
N GLN A 100 5.12 -2.72 9.92
CA GLN A 100 4.17 -3.71 10.40
C GLN A 100 4.75 -4.45 11.60
N ASP A 101 3.92 -4.72 12.61
CA ASP A 101 4.27 -5.65 13.68
C ASP A 101 4.20 -7.09 13.14
N PRO A 102 5.32 -7.84 13.16
CA PRO A 102 5.35 -9.19 12.62
C PRO A 102 4.56 -10.22 13.45
N ASN A 103 4.22 -9.91 14.72
CA ASN A 103 3.50 -10.82 15.59
C ASN A 103 1.98 -10.67 15.45
N THR A 104 1.50 -9.44 15.29
CA THR A 104 0.07 -9.13 15.22
C THR A 104 -0.43 -8.90 13.80
N GLY A 105 0.46 -8.49 12.89
CA GLY A 105 0.11 -8.07 11.53
C GLY A 105 -0.40 -6.63 11.46
N GLU A 106 -0.41 -5.89 12.56
CA GLU A 106 -0.86 -4.51 12.61
C GLU A 106 0.05 -3.58 11.82
N ILE A 107 -0.53 -2.71 11.02
CA ILE A 107 0.20 -1.65 10.30
C ILE A 107 0.36 -0.47 11.26
N LEU A 108 1.62 -0.18 11.63
CA LEU A 108 1.97 0.89 12.55
C LEU A 108 2.24 2.22 11.83
N ALA A 109 2.76 2.16 10.60
CA ALA A 109 2.90 3.32 9.72
C ALA A 109 2.81 2.89 8.26
N MET A 110 2.24 3.75 7.42
CA MET A 110 2.14 3.56 5.99
C MET A 110 2.28 4.91 5.28
N ALA A 111 3.35 5.10 4.52
CA ALA A 111 3.63 6.35 3.83
C ALA A 111 4.03 6.11 2.38
N GLY A 112 3.62 7.00 1.50
CA GLY A 112 4.01 7.02 0.11
C GLY A 112 4.13 8.44 -0.41
N LYS A 113 5.16 8.70 -1.19
CA LYS A 113 5.38 10.00 -1.83
C LYS A 113 5.69 9.79 -3.30
N GLN A 114 5.19 10.70 -4.12
CA GLN A 114 5.46 10.75 -5.55
C GLN A 114 6.13 12.07 -5.93
N VAL A 115 7.08 11.96 -6.84
CA VAL A 115 7.83 13.11 -7.40
C VAL A 115 7.25 13.43 -8.77
N LEU A 116 6.72 14.62 -8.92
CA LEU A 116 6.15 15.10 -10.18
C LEU A 116 6.90 16.33 -10.66
N PRO A 117 7.05 16.54 -11.99
CA PRO A 117 7.55 17.80 -12.52
C PRO A 117 6.67 18.97 -12.04
N ASP A 118 7.31 20.09 -11.68
CA ASP A 118 6.60 21.31 -11.26
C ASP A 118 6.20 22.21 -12.45
N GLY A 119 6.63 21.86 -13.67
CA GLY A 119 6.42 22.64 -14.90
C GLY A 119 7.39 23.80 -15.06
N LYS A 120 8.31 24.04 -14.13
CA LYS A 120 9.31 25.12 -14.16
C LYS A 120 10.74 24.61 -14.30
N GLY A 121 10.90 23.32 -14.48
CA GLY A 121 12.21 22.65 -14.61
C GLY A 121 12.69 22.00 -13.30
N ASP A 122 11.89 22.06 -12.25
CA ASP A 122 12.12 21.42 -10.97
C ASP A 122 11.02 20.39 -10.70
N TYR A 123 10.91 19.90 -9.47
CA TYR A 123 9.92 18.88 -9.07
C TYR A 123 9.20 19.28 -7.77
N LYS A 124 8.02 18.71 -7.61
CA LYS A 124 7.24 18.74 -6.36
C LYS A 124 7.04 17.32 -5.82
N ILE A 125 7.04 17.19 -4.50
CA ILE A 125 6.74 15.95 -3.81
C ILE A 125 5.31 16.04 -3.29
N ILE A 126 4.49 15.06 -3.66
CA ILE A 126 3.10 14.96 -3.23
C ILE A 126 2.88 13.70 -2.40
N ASP A 127 1.83 13.70 -1.59
CA ASP A 127 1.38 12.48 -0.93
C ASP A 127 0.86 11.46 -1.96
N TYR A 128 1.30 10.22 -1.79
CA TYR A 128 0.85 9.10 -2.62
C TYR A 128 0.79 7.81 -1.79
N THR A 129 0.33 7.91 -0.55
CA THR A 129 0.23 6.76 0.39
C THR A 129 -0.61 5.63 -0.19
N ALA A 130 -1.67 5.94 -0.94
CA ALA A 130 -2.45 4.93 -1.66
C ALA A 130 -1.62 4.06 -2.62
N GLY A 131 -0.54 4.61 -3.15
CA GLY A 131 0.38 3.89 -4.03
C GLY A 131 1.01 2.66 -3.41
N VAL A 132 1.08 2.58 -2.08
CA VAL A 132 1.53 1.37 -1.35
C VAL A 132 0.74 0.14 -1.79
N VAL A 133 -0.57 0.31 -2.02
CA VAL A 133 -1.49 -0.80 -2.35
C VAL A 133 -1.72 -0.91 -3.86
N ILE A 134 -1.78 0.22 -4.57
CA ILE A 134 -2.24 0.25 -5.96
C ILE A 134 -1.13 0.43 -7.00
N SER A 135 0.12 0.73 -6.57
CA SER A 135 1.24 0.97 -7.49
C SER A 135 2.09 -0.30 -7.64
N PRO A 136 1.97 -1.05 -8.74
CA PRO A 136 2.80 -2.22 -8.95
C PRO A 136 4.26 -1.81 -9.15
N MET A 137 5.16 -2.53 -8.49
CA MET A 137 6.60 -2.35 -8.62
C MET A 137 7.27 -3.69 -8.86
N THR A 138 8.36 -3.69 -9.62
CA THR A 138 9.18 -4.88 -9.77
C THR A 138 9.89 -5.17 -8.45
N SER A 139 9.57 -6.30 -7.83
CA SER A 139 10.10 -6.68 -6.51
C SER A 139 11.59 -6.97 -6.54
N GLY A 140 12.14 -7.34 -7.70
CA GLY A 140 13.52 -7.79 -7.80
C GLY A 140 13.77 -9.01 -6.90
N SER A 141 14.97 -9.11 -6.36
CA SER A 141 15.39 -10.25 -5.54
C SER A 141 14.72 -10.39 -4.18
N VAL A 142 13.95 -9.38 -3.74
CA VAL A 142 13.17 -9.47 -2.49
C VAL A 142 12.14 -10.60 -2.55
N VAL A 143 11.61 -10.93 -3.73
CA VAL A 143 10.66 -12.03 -3.92
C VAL A 143 11.28 -13.41 -3.63
N LYS A 144 12.60 -13.55 -3.63
CA LYS A 144 13.27 -14.85 -3.49
C LYS A 144 12.99 -15.54 -2.16
N GLY A 145 12.87 -14.78 -1.07
CA GLY A 145 12.45 -15.34 0.22
C GLY A 145 11.07 -16.01 0.15
N ALA A 146 10.10 -15.37 -0.50
CA ALA A 146 8.78 -15.95 -0.72
C ALA A 146 8.83 -17.17 -1.64
N SER A 147 9.63 -17.14 -2.71
CA SER A 147 9.83 -18.28 -3.62
C SER A 147 10.40 -19.50 -2.88
N MET A 148 11.34 -19.29 -1.97
CA MET A 148 11.92 -20.37 -1.15
C MET A 148 10.87 -21.00 -0.23
N ILE A 149 10.03 -20.19 0.43
CA ILE A 149 8.93 -20.70 1.28
C ILE A 149 7.97 -21.56 0.45
N VAL A 150 7.61 -21.11 -0.75
CA VAL A 150 6.75 -21.90 -1.65
C VAL A 150 7.44 -23.20 -2.06
N ALA A 151 8.72 -23.15 -2.40
CA ALA A 151 9.48 -24.32 -2.81
C ALA A 151 9.58 -25.38 -1.69
N TYR A 152 9.78 -24.96 -0.45
CA TYR A 152 9.75 -25.87 0.72
C TYR A 152 8.35 -26.46 0.93
N ASN A 153 7.30 -25.65 0.89
CA ASN A 153 5.94 -26.10 1.08
C ASN A 153 5.48 -27.10 0.01
N GLN A 154 5.98 -26.97 -1.21
CA GLN A 154 5.70 -27.88 -2.31
C GLN A 154 6.64 -29.09 -2.35
N GLY A 155 7.63 -29.15 -1.47
CA GLY A 155 8.63 -30.22 -1.46
C GLY A 155 9.57 -30.19 -2.67
N ALA A 156 9.64 -29.07 -3.39
CA ALA A 156 10.52 -28.91 -4.55
C ALA A 156 11.99 -28.84 -4.15
N ILE A 157 12.28 -28.35 -2.96
CA ILE A 157 13.61 -28.32 -2.33
C ILE A 157 13.52 -28.75 -0.87
N LYS A 158 14.63 -29.23 -0.32
CA LYS A 158 14.76 -29.55 1.10
C LYS A 158 15.69 -28.57 1.78
N ILE A 159 15.43 -28.31 3.07
CA ILE A 159 16.31 -27.45 3.88
C ILE A 159 17.74 -28.02 3.87
N GLY A 160 18.70 -27.17 3.55
CA GLY A 160 20.13 -27.55 3.45
C GLY A 160 20.51 -28.31 2.16
N GLU A 161 19.61 -28.42 1.20
CA GLU A 161 19.90 -29.10 -0.07
C GLU A 161 20.90 -28.31 -0.90
N TYR A 162 21.92 -29.03 -1.43
CA TYR A 162 22.93 -28.45 -2.30
C TYR A 162 22.58 -28.65 -3.77
N GLN A 163 22.66 -27.58 -4.54
CA GLN A 163 22.51 -27.59 -5.98
C GLN A 163 23.67 -26.85 -6.66
N GLN A 164 23.89 -27.15 -7.95
CA GLN A 164 24.90 -26.49 -8.76
C GLN A 164 24.31 -25.22 -9.37
N ASP A 165 24.86 -24.05 -8.99
CA ASP A 165 24.46 -22.75 -9.58
C ASP A 165 25.16 -22.60 -10.95
N GLU A 166 24.52 -23.13 -11.97
CA GLU A 166 24.93 -22.99 -13.36
C GLU A 166 23.82 -22.32 -14.17
N CYS A 167 24.22 -21.60 -15.21
CA CYS A 167 23.22 -20.96 -16.07
C CYS A 167 22.25 -21.97 -16.68
N ILE A 168 20.97 -21.77 -16.51
CA ILE A 168 19.89 -22.58 -17.08
C ILE A 168 19.29 -21.91 -18.31
N LYS A 169 18.83 -22.74 -19.25
CA LYS A 169 18.08 -22.28 -20.43
C LYS A 169 16.78 -23.05 -20.51
N LEU A 170 15.68 -22.34 -20.26
CA LEU A 170 14.34 -22.85 -20.44
C LEU A 170 13.89 -22.62 -21.90
N ALA A 171 13.09 -23.54 -22.43
CA ALA A 171 12.59 -23.44 -23.80
C ALA A 171 11.84 -22.09 -23.99
N GLY A 172 12.13 -21.42 -25.11
CA GLY A 172 11.53 -20.12 -25.43
C GLY A 172 12.05 -18.92 -24.63
N THR A 173 13.03 -19.08 -23.72
CA THR A 173 13.57 -18.00 -22.92
C THR A 173 15.04 -17.69 -23.21
N LYS A 174 15.49 -16.52 -22.76
CA LYS A 174 16.94 -16.22 -22.68
C LYS A 174 17.57 -17.05 -21.57
N LYS A 175 18.87 -17.38 -21.74
CA LYS A 175 19.66 -18.04 -20.70
C LYS A 175 19.62 -17.24 -19.40
N LYS A 176 19.32 -17.91 -18.29
CA LYS A 176 19.29 -17.33 -16.94
C LYS A 176 20.60 -17.72 -16.23
N CYS A 177 21.24 -16.71 -15.66
CA CYS A 177 22.50 -16.90 -14.90
C CYS A 177 22.41 -16.07 -13.62
N SER A 178 23.09 -16.50 -12.59
CA SER A 178 23.45 -15.66 -11.45
C SER A 178 24.44 -14.57 -11.88
N TRP A 179 24.66 -13.58 -11.06
CA TRP A 179 25.55 -12.45 -11.36
C TRP A 179 27.04 -12.85 -11.48
N LYS A 180 27.38 -14.01 -10.92
CA LYS A 180 28.64 -14.73 -11.14
C LYS A 180 28.38 -16.23 -11.01
N THR A 181 29.35 -17.08 -11.36
CA THR A 181 29.31 -18.53 -11.08
C THR A 181 29.46 -18.73 -9.57
N LEU A 182 28.44 -19.24 -8.90
CA LEU A 182 28.43 -19.47 -7.45
C LEU A 182 28.87 -20.91 -7.11
N GLY A 183 28.86 -21.83 -8.09
CA GLY A 183 29.25 -23.22 -7.89
C GLY A 183 28.17 -24.00 -7.11
N ARG A 184 28.62 -24.94 -6.27
CA ARG A 184 27.73 -25.76 -5.45
C ARG A 184 27.36 -25.02 -4.17
N ILE A 185 26.11 -24.60 -4.07
CA ILE A 185 25.53 -23.79 -2.95
C ILE A 185 24.29 -24.46 -2.37
N ASN A 186 24.01 -24.20 -1.11
CA ASN A 186 22.77 -24.59 -0.46
C ASN A 186 21.71 -23.46 -0.51
N ASP A 187 20.57 -23.72 0.07
CA ASP A 187 19.44 -22.79 0.16
C ASP A 187 19.78 -21.46 0.87
N ILE A 188 20.54 -21.52 1.96
CA ILE A 188 20.98 -20.33 2.73
C ILE A 188 21.93 -19.49 1.88
N ASP A 189 22.93 -20.13 1.29
CA ASP A 189 23.89 -19.46 0.40
C ASP A 189 23.20 -18.88 -0.83
N ALA A 190 22.21 -19.58 -1.38
CA ALA A 190 21.42 -19.13 -2.52
C ALA A 190 20.67 -17.83 -2.23
N LEU A 191 20.09 -17.68 -1.05
CA LEU A 191 19.46 -16.43 -0.60
C LEU A 191 20.50 -15.35 -0.30
N ALA A 192 21.54 -15.67 0.48
CA ALA A 192 22.57 -14.73 0.90
C ALA A 192 23.33 -14.14 -0.30
N LEU A 193 23.63 -14.97 -1.32
CA LEU A 193 24.32 -14.56 -2.54
C LEU A 193 23.37 -14.14 -3.67
N SER A 194 22.08 -14.15 -3.40
CA SER A 194 21.04 -13.77 -4.37
C SER A 194 21.14 -14.54 -5.69
N SER A 195 21.29 -15.87 -5.63
CA SER A 195 21.28 -16.74 -6.81
C SER A 195 20.03 -16.48 -7.66
N ASN A 196 20.17 -16.46 -8.99
CA ASN A 196 19.06 -16.37 -9.94
C ASN A 196 18.67 -17.72 -10.53
N VAL A 197 19.35 -18.79 -10.12
CA VAL A 197 19.24 -20.13 -10.71
C VAL A 197 18.70 -21.13 -9.70
N TYR A 198 19.15 -21.07 -8.45
CA TYR A 198 18.72 -21.98 -7.39
C TYR A 198 17.21 -21.88 -7.09
N GLN A 199 16.58 -20.74 -7.40
CA GLN A 199 15.21 -20.39 -7.01
C GLN A 199 14.24 -20.39 -8.18
#